data_35f6521fb8bb5450d49929d3fdbd5230
#
_entry.id   35f6521fb8bb5450d49929d3fdbd5230
#
_cell.length_a   1.000
_cell.length_b   1.000
_cell.length_c   1.000
_cell.angle_alpha   90.00
_cell.angle_beta   90.00
_cell.angle_gamma   90.00
#
_symmetry.space_group_name_H-M   'P 1'
#
loop_
_entity.id
_entity.type
_entity.pdbx_description
1 polymer ?
#
loop_
_entity_poly.entity_id
_entity_poly.type
_entity_poly.pdbx_seq_one_letter_code
_entity_poly.pdbx_strand_id
1 'polypeptide(L)'
;GGNMPTLCMLRDKILEQPEREAQDLALELELFTSGSLDAFAHESNVDVKNRMVVYDILDLGKQLKTMGLLVITDAMLNRVTENWKLGKRTHIFLDEFHVVFENEYSGAFFNSAWRRFRKRNAYPNAITQNVDYLLDSVLARTMLSNSEYIVMLNQAAPDREKLAQVLNISNEQMGY
;
A
#
# COMPACT_ATOMS: atom_id res chain seq x y z
N GLY A 1 12.05 26.88 -9.73
CA GLY A 1 11.74 25.48 -9.56
C GLY A 1 12.95 24.76 -9.02
N GLY A 2 12.92 24.32 -7.76
CA GLY A 2 13.96 23.45 -7.23
C GLY A 2 13.73 22.02 -7.75
N ASN A 3 14.81 21.31 -8.06
CA ASN A 3 14.74 19.90 -8.40
C ASN A 3 14.07 19.11 -7.24
N MET A 4 13.19 18.19 -7.57
CA MET A 4 12.64 17.30 -6.55
C MET A 4 13.80 16.48 -5.94
N PRO A 5 13.85 16.36 -4.61
CA PRO A 5 14.91 15.58 -3.97
C PRO A 5 14.82 14.12 -4.38
N THR A 6 15.93 13.53 -4.74
CA THR A 6 16.07 12.11 -5.07
C THR A 6 16.67 11.31 -3.91
N LEU A 7 16.58 9.99 -3.98
CA LEU A 7 17.20 9.10 -2.99
C LEU A 7 18.74 9.26 -2.99
N CYS A 8 19.33 9.52 -4.17
CA CYS A 8 20.76 9.83 -4.28
C CYS A 8 21.14 11.08 -3.50
N MET A 9 20.36 12.16 -3.65
CA MET A 9 20.61 13.40 -2.90
C MET A 9 20.49 13.20 -1.39
N LEU A 10 19.54 12.36 -0.95
CA LEU A 10 19.40 11.99 0.45
C LEU A 10 20.65 11.27 0.96
N ARG A 11 21.11 10.23 0.25
CA ARG A 11 22.32 9.49 0.60
C ARG A 11 23.52 10.42 0.71
N ASP A 12 23.71 11.31 -0.27
CA ASP A 12 24.84 12.23 -0.29
C ASP A 12 24.81 13.20 0.91
N LYS A 13 23.61 13.65 1.30
CA LYS A 13 23.44 14.48 2.50
C LYS A 13 23.68 13.72 3.81
N ILE A 14 23.36 12.45 3.86
CA ILE A 14 23.67 11.60 5.02
C ILE A 14 25.18 11.36 5.11
N LEU A 15 25.86 11.17 3.99
CA LEU A 15 27.34 11.03 3.95
C LEU A 15 28.10 12.26 4.45
N GLU A 16 27.50 13.45 4.38
CA GLU A 16 28.09 14.68 4.92
C GLU A 16 28.10 14.71 6.47
N GLN A 17 27.33 13.83 7.12
CA GLN A 17 27.25 13.78 8.58
C GLN A 17 28.45 12.99 9.13
N PRO A 18 29.06 13.46 10.25
CA PRO A 18 30.25 12.82 10.83
C PRO A 18 29.93 11.57 11.66
N GLU A 19 28.66 11.32 12.00
CA GLU A 19 28.24 10.24 12.84
C GLU A 19 28.39 8.88 12.13
N ARG A 20 28.87 7.87 12.87
CA ARG A 20 29.08 6.52 12.35
C ARG A 20 27.78 5.90 11.82
N GLU A 21 26.69 6.13 12.56
CA GLU A 21 25.36 5.62 12.19
C GLU A 21 24.88 6.22 10.85
N ALA A 22 25.25 7.45 10.55
CA ALA A 22 24.96 8.07 9.26
C ALA A 22 25.76 7.41 8.14
N GLN A 23 27.03 7.11 8.38
CA GLN A 23 27.86 6.41 7.39
C GLN A 23 27.32 5.00 7.11
N ASP A 24 26.95 4.27 8.16
CA ASP A 24 26.37 2.93 8.03
C ASP A 24 25.04 2.98 7.23
N LEU A 25 24.17 3.94 7.53
CA LEU A 25 22.91 4.14 6.81
C LEU A 25 23.13 4.53 5.34
N ALA A 26 24.10 5.38 5.05
CA ALA A 26 24.41 5.77 3.68
C ALA A 26 24.93 4.58 2.86
N LEU A 27 25.68 3.68 3.49
CA LEU A 27 26.15 2.45 2.87
C LEU A 27 25.00 1.50 2.55
N GLU A 28 24.04 1.34 3.45
CA GLU A 28 22.81 0.56 3.20
C GLU A 28 21.99 1.15 2.04
N LEU A 29 21.89 2.48 1.95
CA LEU A 29 21.21 3.16 0.86
C LEU A 29 21.92 3.01 -0.49
N GLU A 30 23.19 2.67 -0.53
CA GLU A 30 23.94 2.53 -1.78
C GLU A 30 23.34 1.47 -2.71
N LEU A 31 22.83 0.38 -2.15
CA LEU A 31 22.12 -0.66 -2.92
C LEU A 31 20.92 -0.12 -3.72
N PHE A 32 20.28 0.91 -3.18
CA PHE A 32 19.08 1.52 -3.76
C PHE A 32 19.35 2.80 -4.56
N THR A 33 20.59 3.30 -4.57
CA THR A 33 20.94 4.55 -5.25
C THR A 33 21.87 4.35 -6.45
N SER A 34 22.72 3.33 -6.42
CA SER A 34 23.71 3.05 -7.48
C SER A 34 23.90 1.56 -7.77
N GLY A 35 23.19 0.69 -7.04
CA GLY A 35 23.25 -0.75 -7.20
C GLY A 35 22.17 -1.31 -8.11
N SER A 36 21.94 -2.61 -8.03
CA SER A 36 20.93 -3.32 -8.83
C SER A 36 19.47 -3.01 -8.45
N LEU A 37 19.26 -2.26 -7.37
CA LEU A 37 17.93 -1.91 -6.84
C LEU A 37 17.63 -0.40 -6.98
N ASP A 38 18.26 0.28 -7.93
CA ASP A 38 18.17 1.74 -8.11
C ASP A 38 16.87 2.24 -8.79
N ALA A 39 15.90 1.36 -9.01
CA ALA A 39 14.66 1.67 -9.71
C ALA A 39 13.90 2.90 -9.16
N PHE A 40 14.07 3.21 -7.86
CA PHE A 40 13.45 4.36 -7.19
C PHE A 40 14.41 5.52 -6.93
N ALA A 41 15.64 5.44 -7.43
CA ALA A 41 16.68 6.46 -7.20
C ALA A 41 16.54 7.70 -8.10
N HIS A 42 15.87 7.54 -9.23
CA HIS A 42 15.79 8.53 -10.29
C HIS A 42 14.61 9.49 -10.11
N GLU A 43 14.63 10.58 -10.87
CA GLU A 43 13.47 11.46 -10.97
C GLU A 43 12.26 10.71 -11.51
N SER A 44 11.09 11.02 -10.99
CA SER A 44 9.85 10.35 -11.41
C SER A 44 9.56 10.63 -12.89
N ASN A 45 9.44 9.56 -13.67
CA ASN A 45 9.05 9.59 -15.07
C ASN A 45 7.58 9.21 -15.29
N VAL A 46 6.80 9.07 -14.22
CA VAL A 46 5.40 8.67 -14.27
C VAL A 46 4.50 9.88 -14.40
N ASP A 47 3.70 9.94 -15.47
CA ASP A 47 2.64 10.93 -15.61
C ASP A 47 1.37 10.48 -14.89
N VAL A 48 1.14 11.05 -13.72
CA VAL A 48 -0.05 10.78 -12.89
C VAL A 48 -1.22 11.72 -13.17
N LYS A 49 -1.18 12.53 -14.24
CA LYS A 49 -2.25 13.49 -14.58
C LYS A 49 -3.49 12.81 -15.15
N ASN A 50 -3.36 11.62 -15.67
CA ASN A 50 -4.48 10.86 -16.20
C ASN A 50 -5.57 10.61 -15.15
N ARG A 51 -6.82 10.59 -15.60
CA ARG A 51 -7.98 10.29 -14.73
C ARG A 51 -7.88 8.88 -14.13
N MET A 52 -7.37 7.92 -14.90
CA MET A 52 -7.12 6.54 -14.47
C MET A 52 -5.61 6.31 -14.47
N VAL A 53 -5.10 5.82 -13.37
CA VAL A 53 -3.70 5.44 -13.19
C VAL A 53 -3.67 4.02 -12.65
N VAL A 54 -2.86 3.17 -13.24
CA VAL A 54 -2.62 1.79 -12.81
C VAL A 54 -1.16 1.67 -12.40
N TYR A 55 -0.93 1.13 -11.23
CA TYR A 55 0.40 0.78 -10.74
C TYR A 55 0.53 -0.73 -10.77
N ASP A 56 1.41 -1.23 -11.62
CA ASP A 56 1.77 -2.64 -11.67
C ASP A 56 3.07 -2.86 -10.89
N ILE A 57 3.03 -3.76 -9.92
CA ILE A 57 4.17 -4.13 -9.08
C ILE A 57 4.60 -5.58 -9.27
N LEU A 58 4.03 -6.25 -10.26
CA LEU A 58 4.26 -7.68 -10.48
C LEU A 58 5.74 -7.98 -10.77
N ASP A 59 6.35 -7.14 -11.60
CA ASP A 59 7.76 -7.28 -12.01
C ASP A 59 8.76 -6.71 -10.98
N LEU A 60 8.28 -6.08 -9.91
CA LEU A 60 9.15 -5.68 -8.81
C LEU A 60 9.59 -6.93 -8.05
N GLY A 61 10.85 -7.27 -8.15
CA GLY A 61 11.44 -8.37 -7.37
C GLY A 61 11.13 -8.22 -5.87
N LYS A 62 11.17 -9.32 -5.14
CA LYS A 62 10.81 -9.39 -3.71
C LYS A 62 11.44 -8.27 -2.85
N GLN A 63 12.67 -7.88 -3.17
CA GLN A 63 13.43 -6.85 -2.45
C GLN A 63 12.85 -5.42 -2.65
N LEU A 64 12.35 -5.11 -3.85
CA LEU A 64 11.79 -3.79 -4.18
C LEU A 64 10.27 -3.70 -3.90
N LYS A 65 9.60 -4.81 -3.69
CA LYS A 65 8.13 -4.85 -3.53
C LYS A 65 7.66 -3.99 -2.35
N THR A 66 8.32 -4.08 -1.21
CA THR A 66 7.98 -3.27 -0.02
C THR A 66 8.18 -1.79 -0.29
N MET A 67 9.32 -1.40 -0.89
CA MET A 67 9.58 -0.01 -1.25
C MET A 67 8.58 0.49 -2.29
N GLY A 68 8.28 -0.32 -3.31
CA GLY A 68 7.27 -0.01 -4.31
C GLY A 68 5.89 0.24 -3.70
N LEU A 69 5.45 -0.60 -2.77
CA LEU A 69 4.19 -0.42 -2.04
C LEU A 69 4.16 0.89 -1.25
N LEU A 70 5.27 1.27 -0.59
CA LEU A 70 5.36 2.54 0.14
C LEU A 70 5.27 3.73 -0.82
N VAL A 71 6.03 3.72 -1.89
CA VAL A 71 6.03 4.80 -2.91
C VAL A 71 4.65 4.95 -3.55
N ILE A 72 4.03 3.85 -3.97
CA ILE A 72 2.69 3.87 -4.58
C ILE A 72 1.64 4.36 -3.58
N THR A 73 1.70 3.91 -2.33
CA THR A 73 0.75 4.35 -1.30
C THR A 73 0.88 5.84 -1.03
N ASP A 74 2.10 6.38 -1.00
CA ASP A 74 2.32 7.83 -0.85
C ASP A 74 1.80 8.59 -2.08
N ALA A 75 2.05 8.11 -3.29
CA ALA A 75 1.52 8.70 -4.52
C ALA A 75 -0.02 8.71 -4.53
N MET A 76 -0.66 7.62 -4.09
CA MET A 76 -2.11 7.55 -3.92
C MET A 76 -2.62 8.56 -2.89
N LEU A 77 -1.97 8.68 -1.73
CA LEU A 77 -2.34 9.64 -0.69
C LEU A 77 -2.25 11.08 -1.18
N ASN A 78 -1.20 11.41 -1.92
CA ASN A 78 -1.00 12.74 -2.52
C ASN A 78 -2.12 13.02 -3.52
N ARG A 79 -2.42 12.08 -4.42
CA ARG A 79 -3.50 12.21 -5.40
C ARG A 79 -4.88 12.37 -4.74
N VAL A 80 -5.16 11.57 -3.72
CA VAL A 80 -6.41 11.70 -2.94
C VAL A 80 -6.52 13.07 -2.31
N THR A 81 -5.41 13.58 -1.77
CA THR A 81 -5.37 14.91 -1.14
C THR A 81 -5.63 16.04 -2.13
N GLU A 82 -5.03 15.97 -3.30
CA GLU A 82 -5.25 16.94 -4.39
C GLU A 82 -6.69 16.91 -4.88
N ASN A 83 -7.23 15.72 -5.14
CA ASN A 83 -8.60 15.55 -5.59
C ASN A 83 -9.60 16.06 -4.54
N TRP A 84 -9.36 15.76 -3.27
CA TRP A 84 -10.19 16.23 -2.16
C TRP A 84 -10.24 17.76 -2.07
N LYS A 85 -9.10 18.43 -2.21
CA LYS A 85 -9.02 19.91 -2.26
C LYS A 85 -9.82 20.50 -3.42
N LEU A 86 -9.97 19.76 -4.51
CA LEU A 86 -10.73 20.12 -5.70
C LEU A 86 -12.20 19.65 -5.64
N GLY A 87 -12.66 19.11 -4.51
CA GLY A 87 -14.02 18.54 -4.37
C GLY A 87 -14.27 17.28 -5.18
N LYS A 88 -13.21 16.62 -5.69
CA LYS A 88 -13.32 15.40 -6.50
C LYS A 88 -13.28 14.15 -5.63
N ARG A 89 -14.01 13.12 -6.08
CA ARG A 89 -13.95 11.76 -5.51
C ARG A 89 -12.78 10.98 -6.10
N THR A 90 -12.22 10.08 -5.29
CA THR A 90 -11.17 9.16 -5.75
C THR A 90 -11.58 7.73 -5.43
N HIS A 91 -11.60 6.86 -6.42
CA HIS A 91 -11.79 5.42 -6.25
C HIS A 91 -10.43 4.74 -6.36
N ILE A 92 -10.14 3.86 -5.42
CA ILE A 92 -8.89 3.12 -5.35
C ILE A 92 -9.27 1.64 -5.39
N PHE A 93 -8.67 0.89 -6.30
CA PHE A 93 -8.83 -0.55 -6.41
C PHE A 93 -7.48 -1.21 -6.14
N LEU A 94 -7.49 -2.15 -5.21
CA LEU A 94 -6.31 -2.87 -4.73
C LEU A 94 -6.55 -4.33 -4.96
N ASP A 95 -5.98 -4.84 -6.03
CA ASP A 95 -6.02 -6.27 -6.32
C ASP A 95 -4.95 -7.01 -5.53
N GLU A 96 -5.19 -8.28 -5.22
CA GLU A 96 -4.35 -9.10 -4.35
C GLU A 96 -3.97 -8.40 -3.05
N PHE A 97 -4.98 -7.81 -2.41
CA PHE A 97 -4.80 -6.93 -1.23
C PHE A 97 -3.99 -7.55 -0.10
N HIS A 98 -3.98 -8.87 0.03
CA HIS A 98 -3.18 -9.58 1.04
C HIS A 98 -1.68 -9.27 0.96
N VAL A 99 -1.16 -8.95 -0.23
CA VAL A 99 0.25 -8.62 -0.48
C VAL A 99 0.73 -7.43 0.39
N VAL A 100 -0.16 -6.50 0.70
CA VAL A 100 0.15 -5.34 1.56
C VAL A 100 0.59 -5.77 2.96
N PHE A 101 0.11 -6.92 3.45
CA PHE A 101 0.37 -7.41 4.79
C PHE A 101 1.52 -8.43 4.88
N GLU A 102 2.14 -8.79 3.77
CA GLU A 102 3.33 -9.67 3.75
C GLU A 102 4.50 -9.06 4.55
N ASN A 103 4.50 -7.74 4.70
CA ASN A 103 5.48 -7.01 5.49
C ASN A 103 4.77 -6.11 6.50
N GLU A 104 5.20 -6.15 7.76
CA GLU A 104 4.59 -5.38 8.86
C GLU A 104 4.62 -3.87 8.60
N TYR A 105 5.73 -3.35 8.06
CA TYR A 105 5.86 -1.92 7.77
C TYR A 105 4.89 -1.47 6.68
N SER A 106 4.77 -2.22 5.59
CA SER A 106 3.81 -1.90 4.53
C SER A 106 2.37 -2.00 5.03
N GLY A 107 2.04 -3.01 5.83
CA GLY A 107 0.73 -3.17 6.44
C GLY A 107 0.36 -2.01 7.37
N ALA A 108 1.26 -1.60 8.26
CA ALA A 108 1.03 -0.49 9.18
C ALA A 108 0.90 0.85 8.43
N PHE A 109 1.76 1.09 7.45
CA PHE A 109 1.71 2.29 6.62
C PHE A 109 0.39 2.37 5.84
N PHE A 110 -0.01 1.27 5.21
CA PHE A 110 -1.24 1.19 4.44
C PHE A 110 -2.50 1.34 5.32
N ASN A 111 -2.53 0.76 6.50
CA ASN A 111 -3.61 0.96 7.47
C ASN A 111 -3.76 2.44 7.87
N SER A 112 -2.65 3.16 8.04
CA SER A 112 -2.67 4.61 8.25
C SER A 112 -3.24 5.35 7.04
N ALA A 113 -2.86 4.96 5.82
CA ALA A 113 -3.37 5.51 4.58
C ALA A 113 -4.88 5.27 4.42
N TRP A 114 -5.37 4.07 4.73
CA TRP A 114 -6.78 3.67 4.67
C TRP A 114 -7.69 4.61 5.47
N ARG A 115 -7.28 4.94 6.69
CA ARG A 115 -8.02 5.91 7.54
C ARG A 115 -8.06 7.31 6.95
N ARG A 116 -7.00 7.73 6.25
CA ARG A 116 -6.93 9.03 5.58
C ARG A 116 -7.80 9.08 4.34
N PHE A 117 -7.86 8.00 3.57
CA PHE A 117 -8.71 7.89 2.39
C PHE A 117 -10.16 8.17 2.74
N ARG A 118 -10.71 7.53 3.78
CA ARG A 118 -12.09 7.73 4.24
C ARG A 118 -12.39 9.20 4.57
N LYS A 119 -11.45 9.89 5.23
CA LYS A 119 -11.61 11.30 5.61
C LYS A 119 -11.53 12.27 4.43
N ARG A 120 -11.05 11.82 3.28
CA ARG A 120 -10.76 12.65 2.10
C ARG A 120 -11.59 12.28 0.88
N ASN A 121 -12.80 11.80 1.11
CA ASN A 121 -13.72 11.45 0.03
C ASN A 121 -13.11 10.46 -0.98
N ALA A 122 -12.30 9.54 -0.49
CA ALA A 122 -11.71 8.46 -1.26
C ALA A 122 -12.34 7.13 -0.84
N TYR A 123 -12.60 6.28 -1.82
CA TYR A 123 -13.29 5.02 -1.70
C TYR A 123 -12.34 3.88 -2.04
N PRO A 124 -11.63 3.33 -1.06
CA PRO A 124 -10.77 2.18 -1.26
C PRO A 124 -11.60 0.90 -1.40
N ASN A 125 -11.26 0.09 -2.38
CA ASN A 125 -11.83 -1.21 -2.67
C ASN A 125 -10.69 -2.23 -2.62
N ALA A 126 -10.72 -3.11 -1.64
CA ALA A 126 -9.76 -4.19 -1.48
C ALA A 126 -10.32 -5.46 -2.10
N ILE A 127 -9.56 -6.09 -2.99
CA ILE A 127 -9.92 -7.33 -3.67
C ILE A 127 -8.89 -8.37 -3.27
N THR A 128 -9.35 -9.53 -2.82
CA THR A 128 -8.48 -10.64 -2.49
C THR A 128 -9.20 -11.96 -2.68
N GLN A 129 -8.48 -12.96 -3.08
CA GLN A 129 -8.94 -14.36 -3.10
C GLN A 129 -8.36 -15.17 -1.93
N ASN A 130 -7.46 -14.58 -1.15
CA ASN A 130 -6.83 -15.26 -0.01
C ASN A 130 -7.43 -14.79 1.32
N VAL A 131 -8.47 -15.49 1.73
CA VAL A 131 -9.22 -15.18 2.96
C VAL A 131 -8.41 -15.46 4.22
N ASP A 132 -7.70 -16.57 4.25
CA ASP A 132 -6.91 -16.99 5.42
C ASP A 132 -5.89 -15.91 5.80
N TYR A 133 -5.14 -15.44 4.82
CA TYR A 133 -4.14 -14.41 5.05
C TYR A 133 -4.75 -13.09 5.57
N LEU A 134 -5.93 -12.77 5.08
CA LEU A 134 -6.67 -11.59 5.54
C LEU A 134 -7.11 -11.74 7.00
N LEU A 135 -7.56 -12.93 7.40
CA LEU A 135 -8.06 -13.19 8.74
C LEU A 135 -6.96 -13.37 9.78
N ASP A 136 -5.77 -13.81 9.39
CA ASP A 136 -4.61 -13.96 10.27
C ASP A 136 -3.99 -12.62 10.67
N SER A 137 -4.12 -11.59 9.83
CA SER A 137 -3.61 -10.26 10.11
C SER A 137 -4.57 -9.44 10.98
N VAL A 138 -4.11 -8.98 12.15
CA VAL A 138 -4.87 -8.05 13.02
C VAL A 138 -5.22 -6.75 12.29
N LEU A 139 -4.28 -6.23 11.49
CA LEU A 139 -4.48 -5.01 10.70
C LEU A 139 -5.57 -5.21 9.65
N ALA A 140 -5.52 -6.33 8.91
CA ALA A 140 -6.51 -6.65 7.89
C ALA A 140 -7.91 -6.85 8.50
N ARG A 141 -8.03 -7.55 9.64
CA ARG A 141 -9.31 -7.67 10.36
C ARG A 141 -9.86 -6.31 10.79
N THR A 142 -9.01 -5.41 11.24
CA THR A 142 -9.44 -4.05 11.60
C THR A 142 -9.97 -3.29 10.38
N MET A 143 -9.36 -3.46 9.22
CA MET A 143 -9.83 -2.84 7.98
C MET A 143 -11.15 -3.45 7.51
N LEU A 144 -11.28 -4.77 7.58
CA LEU A 144 -12.51 -5.50 7.27
C LEU A 144 -13.68 -5.01 8.16
N SER A 145 -13.46 -4.90 9.47
CA SER A 145 -14.47 -4.41 10.42
C SER A 145 -14.88 -2.94 10.20
N ASN A 146 -14.04 -2.16 9.52
CA ASN A 146 -14.32 -0.77 9.15
C ASN A 146 -14.84 -0.61 7.71
N SER A 147 -15.07 -1.71 7.00
CA SER A 147 -15.63 -1.69 5.65
C SER A 147 -17.14 -1.51 5.71
N GLU A 148 -17.69 -0.63 4.89
CA GLU A 148 -19.13 -0.39 4.78
C GLU A 148 -19.84 -1.50 4.00
N TYR A 149 -19.14 -2.04 3.00
CA TYR A 149 -19.66 -3.11 2.14
C TYR A 149 -18.63 -4.22 2.04
N ILE A 150 -19.12 -5.44 2.17
CA ILE A 150 -18.34 -6.66 1.97
C ILE A 150 -19.07 -7.49 0.92
N VAL A 151 -18.40 -7.73 -0.19
CA VAL A 151 -18.91 -8.56 -1.27
C VAL A 151 -18.18 -9.90 -1.24
N MET A 152 -18.90 -10.95 -0.98
CA MET A 152 -18.37 -12.32 -1.03
C MET A 152 -18.90 -13.00 -2.29
N LEU A 153 -17.98 -13.46 -3.11
CA LEU A 153 -18.29 -14.38 -4.20
C LEU A 153 -18.28 -15.81 -3.65
N ASN A 154 -18.46 -16.81 -4.51
CA ASN A 154 -18.49 -18.19 -4.10
C ASN A 154 -17.17 -18.58 -3.41
N GLN A 155 -17.26 -19.04 -2.18
CA GLN A 155 -16.13 -19.42 -1.34
C GLN A 155 -16.14 -20.93 -1.07
N ALA A 156 -14.94 -21.52 -0.90
CA ALA A 156 -14.81 -22.87 -0.35
C ALA A 156 -15.43 -22.95 1.06
N ALA A 157 -15.96 -24.09 1.44
CA ALA A 157 -16.67 -24.24 2.72
C ALA A 157 -15.83 -23.80 3.94
N PRO A 158 -14.53 -24.13 4.08
CA PRO A 158 -13.72 -23.70 5.21
C PRO A 158 -13.57 -22.17 5.30
N ASP A 159 -13.39 -21.50 4.17
CA ASP A 159 -13.20 -20.05 4.11
C ASP A 159 -14.50 -19.31 4.42
N ARG A 160 -15.62 -19.85 3.93
CA ARG A 160 -16.96 -19.34 4.23
C ARG A 160 -17.26 -19.39 5.72
N GLU A 161 -16.95 -20.50 6.41
CA GLU A 161 -17.15 -20.64 7.84
C GLU A 161 -16.31 -19.66 8.64
N LYS A 162 -15.03 -19.48 8.29
CA LYS A 162 -14.14 -18.50 8.93
C LYS A 162 -14.65 -17.07 8.76
N LEU A 163 -15.03 -16.70 7.54
CA LEU A 163 -15.61 -15.39 7.24
C LEU A 163 -16.89 -15.16 8.03
N ALA A 164 -17.78 -16.16 8.09
CA ALA A 164 -19.04 -16.07 8.83
C ALA A 164 -18.80 -15.79 10.32
N GLN A 165 -17.81 -16.43 10.93
CA GLN A 165 -17.43 -16.19 12.32
C GLN A 165 -16.95 -14.74 12.54
N VAL A 166 -16.08 -14.23 11.67
CA VAL A 166 -15.52 -12.88 11.80
C VAL A 166 -16.58 -11.81 11.56
N LEU A 167 -17.51 -12.05 10.66
CA LEU A 167 -18.57 -11.12 10.28
C LEU A 167 -19.86 -11.30 11.09
N ASN A 168 -19.89 -12.24 12.04
CA ASN A 168 -21.09 -12.60 12.80
C ASN A 168 -22.30 -12.97 11.90
N ILE A 169 -22.04 -13.67 10.81
CA ILE A 169 -23.08 -14.13 9.89
C ILE A 169 -23.69 -15.41 10.46
N SER A 170 -25.01 -15.50 10.57
CA SER A 170 -25.68 -16.71 11.06
C SER A 170 -25.67 -17.83 10.02
N ASN A 171 -25.82 -19.08 10.48
CA ASN A 171 -25.92 -20.24 9.60
C ASN A 171 -27.05 -20.12 8.57
N GLU A 172 -28.13 -19.45 8.91
CA GLU A 172 -29.27 -19.22 8.03
C GLU A 172 -28.90 -18.24 6.89
N GLN A 173 -28.09 -17.22 7.20
CA GLN A 173 -27.60 -16.26 6.22
C GLN A 173 -26.51 -16.84 5.31
N MET A 174 -25.81 -17.89 5.75
CA MET A 174 -24.81 -18.58 4.92
C MET A 174 -25.44 -19.47 3.84
N GLY A 175 -26.74 -19.70 3.88
CA GLY A 175 -27.49 -20.52 2.91
C GLY A 175 -27.87 -19.78 1.61
N TYR A 176 -27.52 -18.52 1.51
CA TYR A 176 -27.71 -17.68 0.32
C TYR A 176 -26.39 -17.46 -0.37
#